data_0f042a1500e5363c62afb255080376dc
#
_entry.id   0f042a1500e5363c62afb255080376dc
#
_cell.length_a   1.000
_cell.length_b   1.000
_cell.length_c   1.000
_cell.angle_alpha   90.00
_cell.angle_beta   90.00
_cell.angle_gamma   90.00
#
_symmetry.space_group_name_H-M   'P 1'
#
loop_
_entity.id
_entity.type
_entity.pdbx_description
1 polymer ?
#
loop_
_entity_poly.entity_id
_entity_poly.type
_entity_poly.pdbx_seq_one_letter_code
_entity_poly.pdbx_strand_id
1 'polypeptide(L)'
;VEQYLSDYKGKSILITGGAGCIGSNLTKALIKAKAAKIIVLDDLSAAERWNVPVDPSVIFIQGSVLDDEVLKRVFAERLDFVFHLAAHFANQNSVDNPETDLLVNGQGILKVLEYSHLTKVGKFVFASSGCSVYGSQAPLPLKEDFVSLHLDTPYQITKLLGELYCNFFYNYYGLPVVIGRFFNVYGPGEVPGRYRNVIPNFLYWALHNQPLPITGTGKETRDFTFVEDIVDGTLRAGVIPEAVGEAINLASETETKVIDIANIINQLTDNKGINFVNRRDWDQITKRRASIEKARRVLGYEPKTDMKTGIKKTLGWFLDNKDRIEMSAKF
;
A
#
# COMPACT_ATOMS: atom_id res chain seq x y z
N VAL A 1 -16.84 -18.22 0.10
CA VAL A 1 -15.82 -17.57 -0.77
C VAL A 1 -16.56 -16.51 -1.54
N GLU A 2 -16.15 -15.25 -1.44
CA GLU A 2 -16.80 -14.17 -2.18
C GLU A 2 -16.66 -14.43 -3.69
N GLN A 3 -17.74 -14.23 -4.45
CA GLN A 3 -17.85 -14.68 -5.84
C GLN A 3 -16.72 -14.13 -6.74
N TYR A 4 -16.30 -12.88 -6.51
CA TYR A 4 -15.24 -12.22 -7.30
C TYR A 4 -13.86 -12.90 -7.17
N LEU A 5 -13.59 -13.64 -6.08
CA LEU A 5 -12.33 -14.38 -5.92
C LEU A 5 -12.19 -15.54 -6.91
N SER A 6 -13.33 -16.06 -7.41
CA SER A 6 -13.30 -17.13 -8.43
C SER A 6 -12.67 -16.70 -9.75
N ASP A 7 -12.67 -15.38 -10.06
CA ASP A 7 -12.12 -14.83 -11.29
C ASP A 7 -10.59 -14.89 -11.34
N TYR A 8 -9.93 -15.09 -10.18
CA TYR A 8 -8.49 -15.30 -10.08
C TYR A 8 -8.08 -16.77 -10.23
N LYS A 9 -9.03 -17.71 -10.18
CA LYS A 9 -8.72 -19.13 -10.31
C LYS A 9 -8.07 -19.45 -11.67
N GLY A 10 -6.91 -20.09 -11.62
CA GLY A 10 -6.17 -20.49 -12.82
C GLY A 10 -5.44 -19.35 -13.53
N LYS A 11 -5.38 -18.15 -12.96
CA LYS A 11 -4.77 -16.95 -13.53
C LYS A 11 -3.29 -16.82 -13.24
N SER A 12 -2.56 -16.15 -14.13
CA SER A 12 -1.17 -15.73 -13.97
C SER A 12 -1.09 -14.27 -13.58
N ILE A 13 -0.43 -13.98 -12.46
CA ILE A 13 -0.49 -12.68 -11.79
C ILE A 13 0.93 -12.22 -11.45
N LEU A 14 1.22 -10.94 -11.73
CA LEU A 14 2.42 -10.26 -11.24
C LEU A 14 2.05 -9.32 -10.09
N ILE A 15 2.83 -9.38 -9.02
CA ILE A 15 2.79 -8.40 -7.93
C ILE A 15 4.18 -7.78 -7.79
N THR A 16 4.36 -6.53 -8.18
CA THR A 16 5.57 -5.78 -7.89
C THR A 16 5.49 -5.18 -6.49
N GLY A 17 6.58 -5.15 -5.74
CA GLY A 17 6.54 -4.79 -4.31
C GLY A 17 5.85 -5.86 -3.45
N GLY A 18 5.90 -7.11 -3.91
CA GLY A 18 5.09 -8.19 -3.34
C GLY A 18 5.62 -8.76 -2.02
N ALA A 19 6.82 -8.41 -1.58
CA ALA A 19 7.34 -8.75 -0.26
C ALA A 19 6.93 -7.76 0.84
N GLY A 20 6.36 -6.61 0.48
CA GLY A 20 5.84 -5.62 1.41
C GLY A 20 4.55 -6.04 2.11
N CYS A 21 4.06 -5.20 3.02
CA CYS A 21 2.84 -5.46 3.80
C CYS A 21 1.64 -5.81 2.90
N ILE A 22 1.29 -4.93 1.96
CA ILE A 22 0.12 -5.15 1.09
C ILE A 22 0.36 -6.34 0.16
N GLY A 23 1.53 -6.39 -0.50
CA GLY A 23 1.85 -7.41 -1.49
C GLY A 23 1.87 -8.83 -0.93
N SER A 24 2.42 -9.04 0.27
CA SER A 24 2.45 -10.35 0.92
C SER A 24 1.05 -10.84 1.33
N ASN A 25 0.18 -9.94 1.80
CA ASN A 25 -1.21 -10.27 2.11
C ASN A 25 -2.05 -10.49 0.84
N LEU A 26 -1.82 -9.72 -0.22
CA LEU A 26 -2.43 -9.95 -1.54
C LEU A 26 -2.02 -11.32 -2.09
N THR A 27 -0.74 -11.68 -2.00
CA THR A 27 -0.25 -13.01 -2.38
C THR A 27 -0.99 -14.12 -1.62
N LYS A 28 -1.14 -14.00 -0.29
CA LYS A 28 -1.91 -14.97 0.53
C LYS A 28 -3.36 -15.10 0.06
N ALA A 29 -4.01 -14.00 -0.27
CA ALA A 29 -5.39 -14.01 -0.76
C ALA A 29 -5.51 -14.68 -2.13
N LEU A 30 -4.56 -14.45 -3.05
CA LEU A 30 -4.53 -15.05 -4.38
C LEU A 30 -4.22 -16.57 -4.34
N ILE A 31 -3.39 -17.02 -3.39
CA ILE A 31 -3.19 -18.46 -3.12
C ILE A 31 -4.54 -19.10 -2.73
N LYS A 32 -5.28 -18.48 -1.79
CA LYS A 32 -6.62 -18.94 -1.39
C LYS A 32 -7.63 -18.93 -2.55
N ALA A 33 -7.51 -17.95 -3.46
CA ALA A 33 -8.30 -17.87 -4.69
C ALA A 33 -7.89 -18.89 -5.77
N LYS A 34 -6.85 -19.71 -5.51
CA LYS A 34 -6.32 -20.73 -6.44
C LYS A 34 -5.81 -20.15 -7.77
N ALA A 35 -5.12 -19.02 -7.71
CA ALA A 35 -4.34 -18.53 -8.84
C ALA A 35 -3.33 -19.60 -9.29
N ALA A 36 -3.14 -19.77 -10.60
CA ALA A 36 -2.23 -20.79 -11.11
C ALA A 36 -0.76 -20.40 -10.92
N LYS A 37 -0.47 -19.10 -11.05
CA LYS A 37 0.89 -18.56 -10.91
C LYS A 37 0.84 -17.16 -10.32
N ILE A 38 1.65 -16.90 -9.30
CA ILE A 38 1.83 -15.60 -8.67
C ILE A 38 3.31 -15.26 -8.70
N ILE A 39 3.69 -14.33 -9.56
CA ILE A 39 5.07 -13.83 -9.61
C ILE A 39 5.14 -12.64 -8.65
N VAL A 40 6.01 -12.76 -7.65
CA VAL A 40 6.33 -11.71 -6.69
C VAL A 40 7.68 -11.11 -7.07
N LEU A 41 7.66 -9.87 -7.56
CA LEU A 41 8.86 -9.09 -7.88
C LEU A 41 9.11 -8.06 -6.79
N ASP A 42 10.28 -8.12 -6.15
CA ASP A 42 10.68 -7.19 -5.09
C ASP A 42 12.21 -7.11 -5.01
N ASP A 43 12.76 -5.92 -4.83
CA ASP A 43 14.20 -5.73 -4.69
C ASP A 43 14.69 -5.88 -3.24
N LEU A 44 13.76 -6.02 -2.29
CA LEU A 44 13.99 -6.11 -0.84
C LEU A 44 14.65 -4.86 -0.23
N SER A 45 14.59 -3.72 -0.92
CA SER A 45 15.10 -2.44 -0.39
C SER A 45 14.33 -1.96 0.83
N ALA A 46 13.03 -2.32 0.89
CA ALA A 46 12.12 -1.88 1.93
C ALA A 46 11.21 -3.01 2.45
N ALA A 47 11.53 -4.26 2.16
CA ALA A 47 10.73 -5.41 2.54
C ALA A 47 11.64 -6.60 2.88
N GLU A 48 11.04 -7.64 3.43
CA GLU A 48 11.79 -8.81 3.89
C GLU A 48 11.35 -10.07 3.11
N ARG A 49 12.33 -10.85 2.64
CA ARG A 49 12.07 -12.08 1.88
C ARG A 49 11.16 -13.06 2.65
N TRP A 50 11.27 -13.10 3.97
CA TRP A 50 10.46 -13.99 4.83
C TRP A 50 8.96 -13.61 4.89
N ASN A 51 8.57 -12.40 4.43
CA ASN A 51 7.18 -12.01 4.29
C ASN A 51 6.47 -12.69 3.09
N VAL A 52 7.24 -13.11 2.08
CA VAL A 52 6.68 -13.76 0.90
C VAL A 52 6.21 -15.17 1.25
N PRO A 53 4.92 -15.50 1.04
CA PRO A 53 4.41 -16.83 1.32
C PRO A 53 5.16 -17.91 0.55
N VAL A 54 5.35 -19.06 1.18
CA VAL A 54 5.90 -20.26 0.55
C VAL A 54 4.73 -21.10 0.06
N ASP A 55 4.54 -21.18 -1.25
CA ASP A 55 3.49 -21.96 -1.90
C ASP A 55 3.95 -22.36 -3.31
N PRO A 56 3.57 -23.55 -3.83
CA PRO A 56 3.97 -23.99 -5.18
C PRO A 56 3.53 -23.04 -6.31
N SER A 57 2.47 -22.28 -6.12
CA SER A 57 2.00 -21.27 -7.09
C SER A 57 2.79 -19.95 -7.06
N VAL A 58 3.66 -19.74 -6.05
CA VAL A 58 4.40 -18.48 -5.85
C VAL A 58 5.83 -18.59 -6.38
N ILE A 59 6.17 -17.69 -7.29
CA ILE A 59 7.53 -17.53 -7.82
C ILE A 59 8.06 -16.19 -7.33
N PHE A 60 9.07 -16.22 -6.46
CA PHE A 60 9.75 -14.99 -6.04
C PHE A 60 10.92 -14.67 -6.96
N ILE A 61 10.96 -13.44 -7.44
CA ILE A 61 12.06 -12.88 -8.23
C ILE A 61 12.59 -11.67 -7.47
N GLN A 62 13.84 -11.76 -7.01
CA GLN A 62 14.51 -10.58 -6.45
C GLN A 62 15.01 -9.71 -7.59
N GLY A 63 14.54 -8.46 -7.65
CA GLY A 63 14.95 -7.51 -8.67
C GLY A 63 14.15 -6.21 -8.62
N SER A 64 14.67 -5.20 -9.29
CA SER A 64 14.07 -3.88 -9.35
C SER A 64 13.15 -3.73 -10.56
N VAL A 65 12.08 -2.92 -10.41
CA VAL A 65 11.23 -2.46 -11.53
C VAL A 65 11.96 -1.53 -12.50
N LEU A 66 13.19 -1.11 -12.16
CA LEU A 66 14.07 -0.32 -13.03
C LEU A 66 14.93 -1.19 -13.96
N ASP A 67 15.04 -2.48 -13.68
CA ASP A 67 15.90 -3.41 -14.44
C ASP A 67 15.14 -4.04 -15.60
N ASP A 68 15.54 -3.69 -16.83
CA ASP A 68 14.91 -4.19 -18.06
C ASP A 68 15.07 -5.71 -18.23
N GLU A 69 16.19 -6.29 -17.82
CA GLU A 69 16.40 -7.74 -17.96
C GLU A 69 15.49 -8.51 -16.99
N VAL A 70 15.27 -8.00 -15.80
CA VAL A 70 14.29 -8.52 -14.84
C VAL A 70 12.88 -8.40 -15.42
N LEU A 71 12.50 -7.23 -15.94
CA LEU A 71 11.18 -7.03 -16.52
C LEU A 71 10.93 -7.90 -17.76
N LYS A 72 11.90 -8.01 -18.68
CA LYS A 72 11.81 -8.92 -19.84
C LYS A 72 11.53 -10.38 -19.37
N ARG A 73 12.25 -10.83 -18.35
CA ARG A 73 12.05 -12.18 -17.80
C ARG A 73 10.66 -12.34 -17.16
N VAL A 74 10.21 -11.36 -16.40
CA VAL A 74 8.90 -11.40 -15.72
C VAL A 74 7.76 -11.38 -16.73
N PHE A 75 7.87 -10.55 -17.78
CA PHE A 75 6.85 -10.38 -18.81
C PHE A 75 7.01 -11.33 -20.01
N ALA A 76 7.98 -12.28 -19.96
CA ALA A 76 8.13 -13.31 -20.99
C ALA A 76 6.91 -14.23 -21.09
N GLU A 77 6.15 -14.36 -20.03
CA GLU A 77 4.93 -15.13 -19.98
C GLU A 77 3.70 -14.23 -20.04
N ARG A 78 2.58 -14.76 -20.53
CA ARG A 78 1.32 -14.03 -20.52
C ARG A 78 0.83 -13.85 -19.09
N LEU A 79 0.58 -12.60 -18.72
CA LEU A 79 0.00 -12.21 -17.43
C LEU A 79 -1.48 -11.79 -17.62
N ASP A 80 -2.35 -12.34 -16.78
CA ASP A 80 -3.74 -11.90 -16.72
C ASP A 80 -3.88 -10.60 -15.92
N PHE A 81 -3.11 -10.47 -14.84
CA PHE A 81 -3.16 -9.31 -13.94
C PHE A 81 -1.76 -8.83 -13.55
N VAL A 82 -1.62 -7.52 -13.43
CA VAL A 82 -0.47 -6.86 -12.80
C VAL A 82 -0.99 -5.99 -11.66
N PHE A 83 -0.50 -6.25 -10.44
CA PHE A 83 -0.68 -5.38 -9.28
C PHE A 83 0.64 -4.65 -9.02
N HIS A 84 0.69 -3.37 -9.37
CA HIS A 84 1.90 -2.56 -9.21
C HIS A 84 1.88 -1.86 -7.87
N LEU A 85 2.56 -2.48 -6.87
CA LEU A 85 2.69 -1.98 -5.50
C LEU A 85 4.12 -1.50 -5.20
N ALA A 86 5.11 -1.80 -6.05
CA ALA A 86 6.49 -1.37 -5.88
C ALA A 86 6.55 0.17 -5.79
N ALA A 87 7.20 0.65 -4.75
CA ALA A 87 7.39 2.08 -4.52
C ALA A 87 8.54 2.34 -3.55
N HIS A 88 9.25 3.44 -3.77
CA HIS A 88 10.11 4.05 -2.76
C HIS A 88 9.20 4.78 -1.75
N PHE A 89 8.91 4.12 -0.65
CA PHE A 89 7.99 4.58 0.38
C PHE A 89 8.78 5.27 1.50
N ALA A 90 8.42 6.33 2.13
CA ALA A 90 7.22 7.16 2.12
C ALA A 90 7.61 8.66 1.99
N ASN A 91 6.72 9.58 2.46
CA ASN A 91 6.96 11.04 2.36
C ASN A 91 8.34 11.48 2.88
N GLN A 92 8.71 11.12 4.13
CA GLN A 92 10.02 11.50 4.68
C GLN A 92 11.19 10.91 3.88
N ASN A 93 11.08 9.66 3.46
CA ASN A 93 12.11 9.02 2.65
C ASN A 93 12.30 9.73 1.30
N SER A 94 11.21 10.19 0.69
CA SER A 94 11.27 10.93 -0.57
C SER A 94 11.88 12.34 -0.40
N VAL A 95 11.68 12.98 0.74
CA VAL A 95 12.34 14.27 1.06
C VAL A 95 13.85 14.07 1.25
N ASP A 96 14.24 13.00 1.94
CA ASP A 96 15.64 12.66 2.17
C ASP A 96 16.32 12.14 0.88
N ASN A 97 15.59 11.49 -0.03
CA ASN A 97 16.10 10.83 -1.23
C ASN A 97 15.21 11.09 -2.48
N PRO A 98 15.08 12.35 -2.96
CA PRO A 98 14.11 12.71 -4.01
C PRO A 98 14.40 12.08 -5.38
N GLU A 99 15.67 11.90 -5.73
CA GLU A 99 16.08 11.27 -6.99
C GLU A 99 15.68 9.79 -7.02
N THR A 100 15.93 9.06 -5.93
CA THR A 100 15.53 7.66 -5.81
C THR A 100 14.00 7.51 -5.89
N ASP A 101 13.27 8.43 -5.28
CA ASP A 101 11.80 8.47 -5.36
C ASP A 101 11.33 8.65 -6.81
N LEU A 102 11.89 9.62 -7.55
CA LEU A 102 11.56 9.85 -8.96
C LEU A 102 11.88 8.64 -9.84
N LEU A 103 13.04 8.01 -9.63
CA LEU A 103 13.42 6.83 -10.40
C LEU A 103 12.45 5.66 -10.14
N VAL A 104 12.28 5.27 -8.88
CA VAL A 104 11.46 4.08 -8.56
C VAL A 104 9.98 4.32 -8.83
N ASN A 105 9.42 5.43 -8.35
CA ASN A 105 7.99 5.71 -8.45
C ASN A 105 7.57 6.32 -9.80
N GLY A 106 8.47 7.05 -10.47
CA GLY A 106 8.19 7.68 -11.77
C GLY A 106 8.63 6.81 -12.93
N GLN A 107 9.92 6.52 -13.06
CA GLN A 107 10.42 5.68 -14.15
C GLN A 107 10.01 4.21 -14.00
N GLY A 108 9.97 3.69 -12.77
CA GLY A 108 9.57 2.30 -12.50
C GLY A 108 8.15 2.01 -12.96
N ILE A 109 7.17 2.86 -12.62
CA ILE A 109 5.79 2.65 -13.10
C ILE A 109 5.70 2.75 -14.62
N LEU A 110 6.39 3.71 -15.24
CA LEU A 110 6.38 3.87 -16.70
C LEU A 110 6.87 2.58 -17.38
N LYS A 111 8.00 2.02 -16.95
CA LYS A 111 8.52 0.73 -17.46
C LYS A 111 7.51 -0.40 -17.32
N VAL A 112 6.91 -0.56 -16.14
CA VAL A 112 5.94 -1.66 -15.90
C VAL A 112 4.67 -1.46 -16.76
N LEU A 113 4.21 -0.23 -17.00
CA LEU A 113 3.11 0.08 -17.92
C LEU A 113 3.47 -0.26 -19.38
N GLU A 114 4.69 0.10 -19.84
CA GLU A 114 5.17 -0.22 -21.18
C GLU A 114 5.20 -1.73 -21.41
N TYR A 115 5.82 -2.49 -20.51
CA TYR A 115 5.83 -3.97 -20.61
C TYR A 115 4.41 -4.56 -20.55
N SER A 116 3.53 -4.02 -19.71
CA SER A 116 2.13 -4.46 -19.62
C SER A 116 1.37 -4.22 -20.91
N HIS A 117 1.58 -3.08 -21.56
CA HIS A 117 0.99 -2.78 -22.87
C HIS A 117 1.54 -3.69 -23.97
N LEU A 118 2.87 -3.82 -24.07
CA LEU A 118 3.53 -4.63 -25.09
C LEU A 118 3.13 -6.12 -25.03
N THR A 119 2.96 -6.66 -23.81
CA THR A 119 2.58 -8.07 -23.59
C THR A 119 1.08 -8.28 -23.46
N LYS A 120 0.27 -7.23 -23.64
CA LYS A 120 -1.20 -7.25 -23.62
C LYS A 120 -1.75 -7.85 -22.30
N VAL A 121 -1.27 -7.32 -21.17
CA VAL A 121 -1.78 -7.67 -19.85
C VAL A 121 -3.29 -7.47 -19.78
N GLY A 122 -4.01 -8.42 -19.18
CA GLY A 122 -5.47 -8.37 -19.11
C GLY A 122 -6.00 -7.25 -18.22
N LYS A 123 -5.35 -6.95 -17.09
CA LYS A 123 -5.67 -5.80 -16.22
C LYS A 123 -4.46 -5.35 -15.43
N PHE A 124 -4.30 -4.02 -15.30
CA PHE A 124 -3.26 -3.36 -14.52
C PHE A 124 -3.90 -2.61 -13.35
N VAL A 125 -3.50 -2.92 -12.12
CA VAL A 125 -3.97 -2.21 -10.91
C VAL A 125 -2.78 -1.45 -10.30
N PHE A 126 -2.90 -0.14 -10.23
CA PHE A 126 -1.88 0.74 -9.66
C PHE A 126 -2.20 1.11 -8.21
N ALA A 127 -1.26 0.89 -7.31
CA ALA A 127 -1.33 1.39 -5.94
C ALA A 127 -0.89 2.86 -5.87
N SER A 128 -1.84 3.76 -6.03
CA SER A 128 -1.69 5.18 -5.74
C SER A 128 -1.89 5.46 -4.25
N SER A 129 -1.85 6.71 -3.84
CA SER A 129 -1.94 7.12 -2.45
C SER A 129 -2.95 8.24 -2.24
N GLY A 130 -4.03 7.95 -1.53
CA GLY A 130 -5.00 8.95 -1.10
C GLY A 130 -4.44 9.93 -0.06
N CYS A 131 -3.33 9.58 0.60
CA CYS A 131 -2.62 10.53 1.44
C CYS A 131 -1.73 11.50 0.64
N SER A 132 -1.56 11.28 -0.66
CA SER A 132 -0.63 12.01 -1.52
C SER A 132 -1.33 12.94 -2.49
N VAL A 133 -2.13 12.39 -3.41
CA VAL A 133 -2.65 13.13 -4.57
C VAL A 133 -3.61 14.27 -4.25
N TYR A 134 -4.17 14.28 -3.05
CA TYR A 134 -5.09 15.32 -2.59
C TYR A 134 -4.39 16.59 -2.06
N GLY A 135 -3.08 16.54 -1.78
CA GLY A 135 -2.37 17.66 -1.16
C GLY A 135 -2.89 18.01 0.23
N SER A 136 -2.52 19.20 0.73
CA SER A 136 -2.90 19.69 2.07
C SER A 136 -4.20 20.50 2.10
N GLN A 137 -4.69 20.96 0.94
CA GLN A 137 -5.81 21.92 0.82
C GLN A 137 -7.13 21.29 0.34
N ALA A 138 -7.17 19.97 0.12
CA ALA A 138 -8.37 19.31 -0.35
C ALA A 138 -9.52 19.37 0.67
N PRO A 139 -10.78 19.62 0.22
CA PRO A 139 -11.94 19.58 1.09
C PRO A 139 -12.19 18.16 1.63
N LEU A 140 -12.69 18.09 2.87
CA LEU A 140 -13.05 16.81 3.49
C LEU A 140 -14.57 16.55 3.35
N PRO A 141 -15.00 15.28 3.17
CA PRO A 141 -14.17 14.11 2.93
C PRO A 141 -13.49 14.14 1.56
N LEU A 142 -12.29 13.52 1.44
CA LEU A 142 -11.53 13.48 0.20
C LEU A 142 -12.26 12.63 -0.85
N LYS A 143 -12.64 13.23 -1.99
CA LYS A 143 -13.35 12.58 -3.10
C LYS A 143 -12.46 12.51 -4.34
N GLU A 144 -12.69 11.50 -5.18
CA GLU A 144 -11.83 11.17 -6.32
C GLU A 144 -11.85 12.20 -7.46
N ASP A 145 -12.84 13.07 -7.50
CA ASP A 145 -12.97 14.19 -8.43
C ASP A 145 -12.03 15.37 -8.15
N PHE A 146 -11.30 15.33 -7.03
CA PHE A 146 -10.30 16.32 -6.66
C PHE A 146 -8.87 15.75 -6.75
N VAL A 147 -7.96 16.53 -7.31
CA VAL A 147 -6.51 16.30 -7.31
C VAL A 147 -5.81 17.64 -7.11
N SER A 148 -4.82 17.69 -6.23
CA SER A 148 -4.05 18.91 -5.98
C SER A 148 -2.85 19.02 -6.91
N LEU A 149 -2.59 20.23 -7.41
CA LEU A 149 -1.31 20.58 -8.04
C LEU A 149 -0.29 21.15 -7.04
N HIS A 150 -0.71 21.39 -5.79
CA HIS A 150 0.15 21.84 -4.69
C HIS A 150 0.44 20.66 -3.78
N LEU A 151 1.60 20.05 -3.97
CA LEU A 151 2.06 18.85 -3.29
C LEU A 151 3.32 19.17 -2.50
N ASP A 152 3.42 18.60 -1.30
CA ASP A 152 4.40 18.99 -0.28
C ASP A 152 5.68 18.12 -0.30
N THR A 153 5.64 16.96 -0.97
CA THR A 153 6.77 16.00 -0.99
C THR A 153 6.95 15.34 -2.36
N PRO A 154 8.16 14.90 -2.72
CA PRO A 154 8.41 14.15 -3.96
C PRO A 154 7.52 12.90 -4.09
N TYR A 155 7.28 12.16 -3.02
CA TYR A 155 6.40 10.99 -3.03
C TYR A 155 4.96 11.33 -3.47
N GLN A 156 4.44 12.49 -3.04
CA GLN A 156 3.13 12.95 -3.48
C GLN A 156 3.12 13.23 -5.00
N ILE A 157 4.19 13.89 -5.48
CA ILE A 157 4.35 14.22 -6.90
C ILE A 157 4.45 12.94 -7.74
N THR A 158 5.28 11.99 -7.34
CA THR A 158 5.50 10.76 -8.12
C THR A 158 4.29 9.82 -8.10
N LYS A 159 3.50 9.80 -7.02
CA LYS A 159 2.22 9.06 -7.01
C LYS A 159 1.20 9.69 -7.97
N LEU A 160 1.09 11.01 -8.02
CA LEU A 160 0.25 11.69 -9.02
C LEU A 160 0.77 11.47 -10.44
N LEU A 161 2.09 11.55 -10.66
CA LEU A 161 2.71 11.23 -11.95
C LEU A 161 2.33 9.82 -12.43
N GLY A 162 2.33 8.85 -11.51
CA GLY A 162 1.88 7.48 -11.80
C GLY A 162 0.41 7.41 -12.26
N GLU A 163 -0.50 8.16 -11.64
CA GLU A 163 -1.89 8.24 -12.08
C GLU A 163 -2.02 8.85 -13.47
N LEU A 164 -1.24 9.89 -13.77
CA LEU A 164 -1.25 10.53 -15.09
C LEU A 164 -0.76 9.58 -16.19
N TYR A 165 0.30 8.79 -15.96
CA TYR A 165 0.74 7.75 -16.87
C TYR A 165 -0.30 6.62 -17.01
N CYS A 166 -0.91 6.18 -15.94
CA CYS A 166 -2.01 5.21 -15.97
C CYS A 166 -3.15 5.69 -16.90
N ASN A 167 -3.59 6.94 -16.74
CA ASN A 167 -4.61 7.55 -17.57
C ASN A 167 -4.18 7.63 -19.05
N PHE A 168 -2.92 8.00 -19.32
CA PHE A 168 -2.38 8.03 -20.67
C PHE A 168 -2.40 6.64 -21.31
N PHE A 169 -1.91 5.61 -20.63
CA PHE A 169 -1.90 4.23 -21.16
C PHE A 169 -3.30 3.68 -21.38
N TYR A 170 -4.25 4.01 -20.52
CA TYR A 170 -5.65 3.65 -20.71
C TYR A 170 -6.25 4.34 -21.93
N ASN A 171 -6.16 5.68 -22.03
CA ASN A 171 -6.84 6.46 -23.05
C ASN A 171 -6.19 6.29 -24.45
N TYR A 172 -4.87 6.18 -24.51
CA TYR A 172 -4.16 6.15 -25.80
C TYR A 172 -3.89 4.74 -26.29
N TYR A 173 -3.46 3.84 -25.39
CA TYR A 173 -3.10 2.46 -25.74
C TYR A 173 -4.22 1.44 -25.45
N GLY A 174 -5.26 1.81 -24.74
CA GLY A 174 -6.36 0.92 -24.36
C GLY A 174 -5.97 -0.13 -23.31
N LEU A 175 -4.88 0.09 -22.57
CA LEU A 175 -4.50 -0.81 -21.48
C LEU A 175 -5.57 -0.74 -20.38
N PRO A 176 -6.22 -1.85 -19.96
CA PRO A 176 -7.21 -1.81 -18.89
C PRO A 176 -6.56 -1.50 -17.53
N VAL A 177 -6.61 -0.25 -17.10
CA VAL A 177 -5.99 0.23 -15.84
C VAL A 177 -7.06 0.53 -14.81
N VAL A 178 -6.75 0.24 -13.53
CA VAL A 178 -7.49 0.74 -12.36
C VAL A 178 -6.50 1.37 -11.39
N ILE A 179 -6.87 2.51 -10.81
CA ILE A 179 -6.05 3.24 -9.85
C ILE A 179 -6.69 3.11 -8.45
N GLY A 180 -6.02 2.43 -7.53
CA GLY A 180 -6.43 2.37 -6.13
C GLY A 180 -5.71 3.44 -5.31
N ARG A 181 -6.44 4.40 -4.73
CA ARG A 181 -5.88 5.41 -3.81
C ARG A 181 -5.97 4.87 -2.38
N PHE A 182 -4.87 4.34 -1.85
CA PHE A 182 -4.81 3.72 -0.53
C PHE A 182 -4.58 4.76 0.57
N PHE A 183 -5.22 4.54 1.74
CA PHE A 183 -5.12 5.43 2.90
C PHE A 183 -4.50 4.70 4.10
N ASN A 184 -3.36 5.20 4.59
CA ASN A 184 -2.63 4.77 5.78
C ASN A 184 -2.80 3.28 6.13
N VAL A 185 -2.38 2.42 5.21
CA VAL A 185 -2.51 0.96 5.37
C VAL A 185 -1.64 0.49 6.52
N TYR A 186 -2.17 -0.40 7.35
CA TYR A 186 -1.44 -1.04 8.45
C TYR A 186 -1.87 -2.50 8.59
N GLY A 187 -1.01 -3.31 9.17
CA GLY A 187 -1.34 -4.72 9.44
C GLY A 187 -0.14 -5.65 9.45
N PRO A 188 -0.38 -6.97 9.53
CA PRO A 188 0.65 -7.99 9.41
C PRO A 188 1.49 -7.81 8.14
N GLY A 189 2.83 -7.98 8.26
CA GLY A 189 3.75 -7.83 7.12
C GLY A 189 4.45 -6.48 7.05
N GLU A 190 4.07 -5.47 7.84
CA GLU A 190 4.81 -4.22 7.93
C GLU A 190 5.85 -4.27 9.04
N VAL A 191 7.12 -4.42 8.66
CA VAL A 191 8.26 -4.42 9.58
C VAL A 191 8.55 -2.98 10.02
N PRO A 192 8.83 -2.72 11.32
CA PRO A 192 9.12 -1.38 11.83
C PRO A 192 10.44 -0.82 11.30
N GLY A 193 10.60 0.51 11.31
CA GLY A 193 11.84 1.17 10.89
C GLY A 193 11.67 2.67 10.64
N ARG A 194 12.79 3.34 10.33
CA ARG A 194 12.88 4.80 10.20
C ARG A 194 11.82 5.42 9.29
N TYR A 195 11.52 4.80 8.15
CA TYR A 195 10.59 5.32 7.16
C TYR A 195 9.25 4.57 7.13
N ARG A 196 8.87 3.93 8.24
CA ARG A 196 7.63 3.16 8.34
C ARG A 196 6.50 3.95 8.97
N ASN A 197 5.29 3.40 8.83
CA ASN A 197 4.09 3.97 9.43
C ASN A 197 4.13 3.95 10.96
N VAL A 198 3.23 4.72 11.55
CA VAL A 198 3.17 4.91 13.01
C VAL A 198 2.84 3.61 13.76
N ILE A 199 1.93 2.77 13.24
CA ILE A 199 1.45 1.59 13.96
C ILE A 199 2.55 0.52 14.16
N PRO A 200 3.30 0.06 13.13
CA PRO A 200 4.38 -0.89 13.34
C PRO A 200 5.47 -0.33 14.27
N ASN A 201 5.81 0.95 14.16
CA ASN A 201 6.80 1.58 15.01
C ASN A 201 6.32 1.68 16.47
N PHE A 202 5.06 2.05 16.70
CA PHE A 202 4.50 2.09 18.05
C PHE A 202 4.45 0.70 18.70
N LEU A 203 4.06 -0.32 17.94
CA LEU A 203 4.08 -1.71 18.44
C LEU A 203 5.50 -2.14 18.83
N TYR A 204 6.49 -1.83 17.99
CA TYR A 204 7.89 -2.17 18.28
C TYR A 204 8.37 -1.50 19.57
N TRP A 205 8.20 -0.18 19.69
CA TRP A 205 8.62 0.56 20.89
C TRP A 205 7.86 0.12 22.14
N ALA A 206 6.55 -0.11 22.04
CA ALA A 206 5.76 -0.58 23.16
C ALA A 206 6.23 -1.96 23.69
N LEU A 207 6.54 -2.90 22.78
CA LEU A 207 7.07 -4.22 23.14
C LEU A 207 8.47 -4.16 23.77
N HIS A 208 9.20 -3.05 23.56
CA HIS A 208 10.49 -2.76 24.22
C HIS A 208 10.37 -1.87 25.45
N ASN A 209 9.16 -1.64 25.96
CA ASN A 209 8.89 -0.75 27.10
C ASN A 209 9.39 0.69 26.88
N GLN A 210 9.43 1.14 25.62
CA GLN A 210 9.83 2.51 25.27
C GLN A 210 8.61 3.41 25.13
N PRO A 211 8.71 4.72 25.45
CA PRO A 211 7.63 5.66 25.24
C PRO A 211 7.35 5.84 23.76
N LEU A 212 6.06 5.94 23.39
CA LEU A 212 5.62 6.12 22.00
C LEU A 212 5.80 7.58 21.57
N PRO A 213 6.66 7.88 20.56
CA PRO A 213 6.88 9.25 20.12
C PRO A 213 5.73 9.72 19.22
N ILE A 214 4.95 10.67 19.74
CA ILE A 214 3.86 11.32 18.99
C ILE A 214 4.38 12.62 18.40
N THR A 215 4.34 12.71 17.09
CA THR A 215 4.69 13.92 16.35
C THR A 215 3.54 14.94 16.43
N GLY A 216 3.85 16.17 16.85
CA GLY A 216 2.87 17.23 17.01
C GLY A 216 2.05 17.12 18.29
N THR A 217 0.74 17.27 18.20
CA THR A 217 -0.17 17.30 19.36
C THR A 217 -0.85 15.97 19.68
N GLY A 218 -0.76 15.00 18.77
CA GLY A 218 -1.50 13.74 18.84
C GLY A 218 -2.99 13.87 18.49
N LYS A 219 -3.47 15.09 18.25
CA LYS A 219 -4.86 15.35 17.83
C LYS A 219 -5.04 15.27 16.31
N GLU A 220 -3.94 15.17 15.59
CA GLU A 220 -3.93 14.97 14.15
C GLU A 220 -4.62 13.65 13.83
N THR A 221 -5.52 13.69 12.82
CA THR A 221 -6.27 12.50 12.39
C THR A 221 -5.81 11.99 11.06
N ARG A 222 -5.89 10.68 10.89
CA ARG A 222 -5.69 10.01 9.61
C ARG A 222 -6.78 8.95 9.43
N ASP A 223 -7.01 8.58 8.19
CA ASP A 223 -7.83 7.43 7.82
C ASP A 223 -6.90 6.21 7.73
N PHE A 224 -6.94 5.37 8.74
CA PHE A 224 -6.14 4.15 8.81
C PHE A 224 -6.97 2.97 8.35
N THR A 225 -6.46 2.20 7.41
CA THR A 225 -7.16 1.07 6.84
C THR A 225 -6.39 -0.22 7.06
N PHE A 226 -7.06 -1.22 7.59
CA PHE A 226 -6.44 -2.52 7.83
C PHE A 226 -6.12 -3.23 6.51
N VAL A 227 -4.98 -3.91 6.46
CA VAL A 227 -4.44 -4.48 5.21
C VAL A 227 -5.37 -5.48 4.54
N GLU A 228 -6.14 -6.27 5.30
CA GLU A 228 -7.10 -7.22 4.72
C GLU A 228 -8.23 -6.51 3.97
N ASP A 229 -8.69 -5.36 4.46
CA ASP A 229 -9.71 -4.54 3.79
C ASP A 229 -9.15 -3.92 2.50
N ILE A 230 -7.90 -3.44 2.52
CA ILE A 230 -7.22 -2.96 1.30
C ILE A 230 -7.04 -4.07 0.26
N VAL A 231 -6.67 -5.27 0.69
CA VAL A 231 -6.54 -6.43 -0.20
C VAL A 231 -7.89 -6.81 -0.83
N ASP A 232 -8.98 -6.80 -0.05
CA ASP A 232 -10.34 -7.03 -0.57
C ASP A 232 -10.69 -6.01 -1.66
N GLY A 233 -10.52 -4.71 -1.39
CA GLY A 233 -10.79 -3.64 -2.36
C GLY A 233 -9.89 -3.73 -3.61
N THR A 234 -8.61 -4.08 -3.43
CA THR A 234 -7.65 -4.24 -4.54
C THR A 234 -8.01 -5.42 -5.44
N LEU A 235 -8.43 -6.54 -4.86
CA LEU A 235 -8.88 -7.71 -5.62
C LEU A 235 -10.18 -7.43 -6.37
N ARG A 236 -11.15 -6.74 -5.77
CA ARG A 236 -12.37 -6.28 -6.45
C ARG A 236 -12.04 -5.37 -7.63
N ALA A 237 -11.15 -4.39 -7.43
CA ALA A 237 -10.70 -3.49 -8.49
C ALA A 237 -10.06 -4.26 -9.67
N GLY A 238 -9.37 -5.35 -9.40
CA GLY A 238 -8.76 -6.19 -10.43
C GLY A 238 -9.77 -6.88 -11.35
N VAL A 239 -10.94 -7.27 -10.87
CA VAL A 239 -11.89 -8.10 -11.65
C VAL A 239 -13.15 -7.35 -12.09
N ILE A 240 -13.59 -6.32 -11.38
CA ILE A 240 -14.82 -5.59 -11.71
C ILE A 240 -14.62 -4.76 -12.97
N PRO A 241 -15.41 -4.97 -14.06
CA PRO A 241 -15.23 -4.25 -15.31
C PRO A 241 -15.45 -2.73 -15.19
N GLU A 242 -16.40 -2.31 -14.37
CA GLU A 242 -16.78 -0.91 -14.15
C GLU A 242 -15.68 -0.09 -13.46
N ALA A 243 -14.66 -0.75 -12.91
CA ALA A 243 -13.51 -0.09 -12.31
C ALA A 243 -12.46 0.36 -13.34
N VAL A 244 -12.52 -0.14 -14.59
CA VAL A 244 -11.52 0.17 -15.61
C VAL A 244 -11.57 1.65 -15.99
N GLY A 245 -10.42 2.31 -15.98
CA GLY A 245 -10.26 3.74 -16.21
C GLY A 245 -10.53 4.62 -15.00
N GLU A 246 -10.88 4.02 -13.84
CA GLU A 246 -11.28 4.74 -12.65
C GLU A 246 -10.16 4.86 -11.61
N ALA A 247 -10.11 6.02 -10.93
CA ALA A 247 -9.41 6.17 -9.67
C ALA A 247 -10.43 5.97 -8.52
N ILE A 248 -10.09 5.14 -7.54
CA ILE A 248 -11.01 4.72 -6.47
C ILE A 248 -10.30 4.77 -5.11
N ASN A 249 -10.89 5.47 -4.14
CA ASN A 249 -10.42 5.49 -2.77
C ASN A 249 -10.67 4.14 -2.09
N LEU A 250 -9.62 3.54 -1.54
CA LEU A 250 -9.70 2.36 -0.67
C LEU A 250 -9.25 2.79 0.73
N ALA A 251 -10.21 2.92 1.63
CA ALA A 251 -10.05 3.51 2.96
C ALA A 251 -11.06 2.94 3.95
N SER A 252 -10.89 3.27 5.24
CA SER A 252 -11.86 2.91 6.28
C SER A 252 -13.00 3.92 6.41
N GLU A 253 -12.86 5.13 5.82
CA GLU A 253 -13.77 6.27 5.99
C GLU A 253 -13.84 6.79 7.43
N THR A 254 -12.91 6.37 8.29
CA THR A 254 -12.91 6.69 9.72
C THR A 254 -11.71 7.57 10.09
N GLU A 255 -11.99 8.73 10.69
CA GLU A 255 -10.93 9.57 11.30
C GLU A 255 -10.47 8.98 12.62
N THR A 256 -9.19 8.64 12.71
CA THR A 256 -8.57 8.18 13.96
C THR A 256 -7.45 9.13 14.38
N LYS A 257 -7.46 9.57 15.65
CA LYS A 257 -6.38 10.40 16.20
C LYS A 257 -5.15 9.54 16.49
N VAL A 258 -3.96 10.10 16.26
CA VAL A 258 -2.69 9.38 16.55
C VAL A 258 -2.58 9.03 18.03
N ILE A 259 -3.07 9.90 18.93
CA ILE A 259 -3.06 9.61 20.38
C ILE A 259 -3.97 8.43 20.75
N ASP A 260 -5.10 8.24 20.05
CA ASP A 260 -6.00 7.12 20.33
C ASP A 260 -5.35 5.78 19.95
N ILE A 261 -4.57 5.77 18.84
CA ILE A 261 -3.75 4.60 18.46
C ILE A 261 -2.71 4.28 19.52
N ALA A 262 -1.98 5.29 20.01
CA ALA A 262 -0.99 5.12 21.06
C ALA A 262 -1.61 4.53 22.35
N ASN A 263 -2.78 5.03 22.75
CA ASN A 263 -3.50 4.55 23.91
C ASN A 263 -3.97 3.09 23.73
N ILE A 264 -4.48 2.71 22.56
CA ILE A 264 -4.88 1.32 22.25
C ILE A 264 -3.65 0.40 22.34
N ILE A 265 -2.53 0.79 21.76
CA ILE A 265 -1.30 -0.01 21.77
C ILE A 265 -0.77 -0.16 23.20
N ASN A 266 -0.69 0.93 23.96
CA ASN A 266 -0.25 0.89 25.36
C ASN A 266 -1.13 -0.03 26.22
N GLN A 267 -2.47 -0.01 26.01
CA GLN A 267 -3.38 -0.93 26.72
C GLN A 267 -3.16 -2.40 26.35
N LEU A 268 -2.83 -2.68 25.09
CA LEU A 268 -2.65 -4.05 24.60
C LEU A 268 -1.28 -4.65 24.98
N THR A 269 -0.29 -3.80 25.25
CA THR A 269 1.10 -4.19 25.54
C THR A 269 1.52 -3.91 26.98
N ASP A 270 0.61 -3.38 27.82
CA ASP A 270 0.89 -2.88 29.17
C ASP A 270 2.01 -1.81 29.24
N ASN A 271 2.28 -1.15 28.12
CA ASN A 271 3.18 -0.01 28.05
C ASN A 271 2.49 1.27 28.52
N LYS A 272 3.21 2.21 29.14
CA LYS A 272 2.61 3.43 29.72
C LYS A 272 3.22 4.73 29.18
N GLY A 273 4.22 4.64 28.34
CA GLY A 273 4.96 5.81 27.89
C GLY A 273 4.37 6.45 26.61
N ILE A 274 4.18 7.77 26.64
CA ILE A 274 3.97 8.61 25.46
C ILE A 274 4.92 9.80 25.57
N ASN A 275 5.61 10.12 24.47
CA ASN A 275 6.48 11.28 24.38
C ASN A 275 6.07 12.13 23.16
N PHE A 276 5.90 13.44 23.35
CA PHE A 276 5.59 14.36 22.26
C PHE A 276 6.89 14.90 21.65
N VAL A 277 7.00 14.79 20.32
CA VAL A 277 8.15 15.28 19.56
C VAL A 277 7.72 16.34 18.56
N ASN A 278 8.69 17.15 18.10
CA ASN A 278 8.43 18.22 17.15
C ASN A 278 7.81 17.69 15.85
N ARG A 279 6.91 18.49 15.29
CA ARG A 279 6.29 18.22 14.00
C ARG A 279 7.34 18.30 12.88
N ARG A 280 7.18 17.47 11.85
CA ARG A 280 8.02 17.54 10.65
C ARG A 280 7.61 18.76 9.81
N ASP A 281 8.57 19.46 9.21
CA ASP A 281 8.33 20.72 8.50
C ASP A 281 7.36 20.57 7.32
N TRP A 282 7.43 19.46 6.62
CA TRP A 282 6.54 19.18 5.49
C TRP A 282 5.14 18.70 5.89
N ASP A 283 4.94 18.17 7.11
CA ASP A 283 3.65 17.60 7.53
C ASP A 283 2.75 18.68 8.14
N GLN A 284 2.08 19.44 7.30
CA GLN A 284 1.11 20.47 7.71
C GLN A 284 -0.32 19.96 7.82
N ILE A 285 -0.56 18.68 7.50
CA ILE A 285 -1.90 18.12 7.44
C ILE A 285 -2.40 17.75 8.83
N THR A 286 -3.52 18.37 9.25
CA THR A 286 -4.13 18.11 10.55
C THR A 286 -5.19 17.01 10.50
N LYS A 287 -5.94 16.89 9.40
CA LYS A 287 -7.03 15.94 9.26
C LYS A 287 -7.02 15.27 7.89
N ARG A 288 -7.34 13.98 7.87
CA ARG A 288 -7.60 13.22 6.64
C ARG A 288 -8.70 12.21 6.85
N ARG A 289 -9.68 12.24 5.95
CA ARG A 289 -10.75 11.25 5.86
C ARG A 289 -11.16 11.10 4.39
N ALA A 290 -11.16 9.87 3.89
CA ALA A 290 -11.67 9.57 2.56
C ALA A 290 -13.20 9.57 2.52
N SER A 291 -13.78 9.80 1.34
CA SER A 291 -15.08 9.24 0.96
C SER A 291 -14.84 7.92 0.22
N ILE A 292 -15.58 6.88 0.56
CA ILE A 292 -15.57 5.60 -0.15
C ILE A 292 -16.88 5.33 -0.89
N GLU A 293 -17.68 6.37 -1.11
CA GLU A 293 -18.96 6.27 -1.87
C GLU A 293 -18.76 5.63 -3.23
N LYS A 294 -17.69 6.01 -3.94
CA LYS A 294 -17.35 5.44 -5.24
C LYS A 294 -16.94 3.96 -5.12
N ALA A 295 -16.11 3.62 -4.15
CA ALA A 295 -15.71 2.24 -3.91
C ALA A 295 -16.92 1.34 -3.57
N ARG A 296 -17.84 1.81 -2.76
CA ARG A 296 -19.10 1.11 -2.48
C ARG A 296 -19.93 0.87 -3.74
N ARG A 297 -20.15 1.93 -4.52
CA ARG A 297 -20.98 1.88 -5.72
C ARG A 297 -20.36 1.01 -6.81
N VAL A 298 -19.06 1.15 -7.09
CA VAL A 298 -18.37 0.51 -8.22
C VAL A 298 -17.89 -0.88 -7.84
N LEU A 299 -17.31 -1.05 -6.66
CA LEU A 299 -16.66 -2.30 -6.25
C LEU A 299 -17.51 -3.15 -5.28
N GLY A 300 -18.56 -2.60 -4.69
CA GLY A 300 -19.21 -3.21 -3.53
C GLY A 300 -18.23 -3.33 -2.33
N TYR A 301 -17.27 -2.42 -2.25
CA TYR A 301 -16.26 -2.42 -1.18
C TYR A 301 -16.86 -1.90 0.13
N GLU A 302 -16.62 -2.63 1.22
CA GLU A 302 -16.98 -2.22 2.57
C GLU A 302 -15.88 -2.67 3.54
N PRO A 303 -15.14 -1.75 4.17
CA PRO A 303 -14.13 -2.09 5.17
C PRO A 303 -14.80 -2.70 6.41
N LYS A 304 -14.24 -3.78 6.94
CA LYS A 304 -14.86 -4.59 8.01
C LYS A 304 -14.10 -4.53 9.33
N THR A 305 -12.86 -4.01 9.31
CA THR A 305 -11.95 -4.12 10.46
C THR A 305 -11.85 -2.79 11.21
N ASP A 306 -12.35 -2.76 12.44
CA ASP A 306 -12.14 -1.63 13.33
C ASP A 306 -10.68 -1.51 13.80
N MET A 307 -10.29 -0.30 14.29
CA MET A 307 -8.93 0.00 14.68
C MET A 307 -8.38 -0.94 15.77
N LYS A 308 -9.17 -1.22 16.80
CA LYS A 308 -8.72 -2.05 17.92
C LYS A 308 -8.50 -3.51 17.49
N THR A 309 -9.40 -4.03 16.68
CA THR A 309 -9.29 -5.38 16.09
C THR A 309 -8.08 -5.48 15.17
N GLY A 310 -7.87 -4.51 14.29
CA GLY A 310 -6.72 -4.48 13.38
C GLY A 310 -5.39 -4.39 14.12
N ILE A 311 -5.28 -3.52 15.14
CA ILE A 311 -4.07 -3.42 15.98
C ILE A 311 -3.81 -4.74 16.72
N LYS A 312 -4.86 -5.38 17.27
CA LYS A 312 -4.71 -6.68 17.96
C LYS A 312 -4.19 -7.77 17.02
N LYS A 313 -4.70 -7.85 15.78
CA LYS A 313 -4.20 -8.80 14.77
C LYS A 313 -2.75 -8.50 14.41
N THR A 314 -2.40 -7.21 14.27
CA THR A 314 -1.03 -6.78 13.96
C THR A 314 -0.07 -7.12 15.10
N LEU A 315 -0.47 -6.88 16.35
CA LEU A 315 0.30 -7.26 17.54
C LEU A 315 0.52 -8.78 17.60
N GLY A 316 -0.51 -9.59 17.32
CA GLY A 316 -0.36 -11.05 17.24
C GLY A 316 0.72 -11.46 16.23
N TRP A 317 0.71 -10.86 15.03
CA TRP A 317 1.75 -11.11 14.02
C TRP A 317 3.15 -10.67 14.49
N PHE A 318 3.26 -9.55 15.23
CA PHE A 318 4.54 -9.10 15.80
C PHE A 318 5.08 -10.14 16.81
N LEU A 319 4.22 -10.67 17.68
CA LEU A 319 4.61 -11.67 18.66
C LEU A 319 5.03 -13.00 18.00
N ASP A 320 4.29 -13.44 16.97
CA ASP A 320 4.60 -14.67 16.22
C ASP A 320 5.90 -14.56 15.40
N ASN A 321 6.35 -13.35 15.07
CA ASN A 321 7.53 -13.10 14.25
C ASN A 321 8.61 -12.28 14.98
N LYS A 322 8.59 -12.25 16.30
CA LYS A 322 9.45 -11.38 17.11
C LYS A 322 10.92 -11.41 16.68
N ASP A 323 11.53 -12.58 16.62
CA ASP A 323 12.95 -12.72 16.31
C ASP A 323 13.31 -12.21 14.91
N ARG A 324 12.42 -12.43 13.92
CA ARG A 324 12.58 -11.93 12.55
C ARG A 324 12.47 -10.42 12.49
N ILE A 325 11.51 -9.86 13.23
CA ILE A 325 11.31 -8.40 13.31
C ILE A 325 12.52 -7.74 13.96
N GLU A 326 13.06 -8.31 15.04
CA GLU A 326 14.29 -7.79 15.70
C GLU A 326 15.48 -7.73 14.73
N MET A 327 15.65 -8.76 13.90
CA MET A 327 16.74 -8.78 12.90
C MET A 327 16.50 -7.83 11.71
N SER A 328 15.25 -7.47 11.44
CA SER A 328 14.86 -6.68 10.27
C SER A 328 14.60 -5.21 10.59
N ALA A 329 14.33 -4.85 11.85
CA ALA A 329 14.03 -3.48 12.26
C ALA A 329 15.24 -2.55 12.02
N LYS A 330 15.02 -1.45 11.26
CA LYS A 330 16.07 -0.47 10.88
C LYS A 330 15.58 0.94 11.24
N PHE A 331 16.08 1.49 12.36
CA PHE A 331 15.76 2.85 12.85
C PHE A 331 16.88 3.84 12.59
#